data_f774fa85cd1c548e651ab91d860e6ef4
#
_entry.id   f774fa85cd1c548e651ab91d860e6ef4
#
_cell.length_a   1.000
_cell.length_b   1.000
_cell.length_c   1.000
_cell.angle_alpha   90.00
_cell.angle_beta   90.00
_cell.angle_gamma   90.00
#
_symmetry.space_group_name_H-M   'P 1'
#
loop_
_entity.id
_entity.type
_entity.pdbx_description
1 polymer ?
#
loop_
_entity_poly.entity_id
_entity_poly.type
_entity_poly.pdbx_seq_one_letter_code
_entity_poly.pdbx_strand_id
1 'polypeptide(L)'
;MTTETRMFRRTDSDFPTTPGARQRLIEAGRVEGEGPLARQTHAAMPPTRPAEHAPDRAASAAVVPVPAGPCVPLGETDGGTLHLDLNRLLAGRCLIQGSSGAGKSATLRHLIEEAHDYLTTMIVDPEGEFANLAAHIGAATIRASEIPADGLTAAALRARHHRLPVHLDLTDLEPDNRIGKAAAFFAGLLGSPREDWAHTVLVAVDEAHLLAPHVAGSARDAETRRHGVAVLVDLCARGRKRGIAPVIATQRLAKLAPSVISELQNMLLGLNVSDRDVARAAGLLGFGSDRAAGLRELPPGAFYAVGPALCPRPTLVRVAMPVTTHVGATPELLASADVTADEAHTLLGLDALREVSRANTAPLPARAGLRALDEFMLDQRAGDAARIVTALRKITPNATTAQELAQHLAVDSEAIHGALDLLAASGAVDTMPRDETRIARLSARVRLRVSDTPVVGLA
;
A
#
# COMPACT_ATOMS: atom_id res chain seq x y z
N MET A 1 -53.86 -3.41 17.29
CA MET A 1 -53.73 -2.63 16.03
C MET A 1 -52.34 -2.87 15.49
N THR A 2 -52.29 -3.84 14.62
CA THR A 2 -51.08 -4.37 13.96
C THR A 2 -50.95 -3.70 12.61
N THR A 3 -49.79 -3.12 12.34
CA THR A 3 -49.46 -2.62 11.00
C THR A 3 -48.26 -3.40 10.48
N GLU A 4 -48.57 -4.30 9.54
CA GLU A 4 -47.58 -5.07 8.78
C GLU A 4 -46.84 -4.17 7.79
N THR A 5 -45.50 -4.20 7.84
CA THR A 5 -44.63 -3.61 6.81
C THR A 5 -44.30 -4.68 5.77
N ARG A 6 -44.94 -4.59 4.58
CA ARG A 6 -44.61 -5.43 3.41
C ARG A 6 -43.27 -5.03 2.81
N MET A 7 -42.30 -5.94 2.87
CA MET A 7 -41.08 -5.90 2.05
C MET A 7 -41.40 -6.27 0.59
N PHE A 8 -41.21 -5.35 -0.34
CA PHE A 8 -41.20 -5.65 -1.78
C PHE A 8 -39.83 -6.22 -2.19
N ARG A 9 -39.77 -7.50 -2.51
CA ARG A 9 -38.71 -8.10 -3.32
C ARG A 9 -39.01 -7.78 -4.79
N ARG A 10 -38.09 -7.01 -5.43
CA ARG A 10 -38.04 -6.92 -6.89
C ARG A 10 -37.30 -8.13 -7.42
N THR A 11 -37.95 -8.91 -8.25
CA THR A 11 -37.40 -10.00 -9.07
C THR A 11 -36.96 -9.42 -10.42
N ASP A 12 -35.74 -9.80 -10.88
CA ASP A 12 -35.13 -9.41 -12.15
C ASP A 12 -35.77 -10.07 -13.38
N SER A 13 -36.99 -9.69 -13.75
CA SER A 13 -37.62 -10.30 -14.92
C SER A 13 -38.36 -9.35 -15.90
N ASP A 14 -38.17 -8.01 -15.77
CA ASP A 14 -38.91 -7.07 -16.62
C ASP A 14 -38.04 -6.21 -17.54
N PHE A 15 -37.11 -6.84 -18.28
CA PHE A 15 -36.51 -6.21 -19.46
C PHE A 15 -36.76 -7.06 -20.70
N PRO A 16 -37.44 -6.52 -21.74
CA PRO A 16 -37.69 -7.25 -22.96
C PRO A 16 -36.42 -7.39 -23.79
N THR A 17 -36.04 -8.63 -24.08
CA THR A 17 -34.83 -9.06 -24.81
C THR A 17 -35.04 -9.24 -26.33
N THR A 18 -35.84 -8.43 -27.00
CA THR A 18 -35.99 -8.51 -28.45
C THR A 18 -35.60 -7.22 -29.17
N PRO A 19 -34.86 -7.31 -30.31
CA PRO A 19 -34.31 -6.14 -31.02
C PRO A 19 -35.32 -5.15 -31.59
N GLY A 20 -36.61 -5.49 -31.62
CA GLY A 20 -37.68 -4.62 -32.13
C GLY A 20 -38.25 -3.61 -31.13
N ALA A 21 -37.96 -3.71 -29.84
CA ALA A 21 -38.55 -2.84 -28.82
C ALA A 21 -37.78 -1.50 -28.68
N ARG A 22 -36.51 -1.46 -29.05
CA ARG A 22 -35.68 -0.22 -29.03
C ARG A 22 -36.08 0.78 -30.11
N GLN A 23 -36.53 0.30 -31.27
CA GLN A 23 -36.90 1.15 -32.40
C GLN A 23 -38.20 1.90 -32.18
N ARG A 24 -39.18 1.31 -31.47
CA ARG A 24 -40.48 1.93 -31.18
C ARG A 24 -40.47 2.98 -30.10
N LEU A 25 -39.47 3.01 -29.24
CA LEU A 25 -39.28 4.08 -28.22
C LEU A 25 -38.65 5.35 -28.82
N ILE A 26 -37.94 5.25 -29.95
CA ILE A 26 -37.38 6.37 -30.67
C ILE A 26 -38.41 7.05 -31.56
N GLU A 27 -39.39 6.30 -32.06
CA GLU A 27 -40.46 6.83 -32.91
C GLU A 27 -41.63 7.46 -32.11
N ALA A 28 -41.82 7.09 -30.85
CA ALA A 28 -42.87 7.68 -29.99
C ALA A 28 -42.53 9.07 -29.43
N GLY A 29 -41.28 9.50 -29.54
CA GLY A 29 -40.79 10.84 -29.09
C GLY A 29 -40.86 11.95 -30.15
N ARG A 30 -41.53 11.70 -31.30
CA ARG A 30 -41.49 12.58 -32.46
C ARG A 30 -42.83 13.20 -32.87
N VAL A 31 -43.74 13.37 -31.96
CA VAL A 31 -44.99 14.10 -32.25
C VAL A 31 -45.35 14.97 -31.06
N GLU A 32 -44.97 16.25 -31.14
CA GLU A 32 -45.77 17.41 -30.75
C GLU A 32 -44.89 18.68 -30.75
N GLY A 33 -45.29 19.63 -31.57
CA GLY A 33 -44.78 21.01 -31.46
C GLY A 33 -44.36 21.72 -32.76
N GLU A 34 -45.21 21.73 -33.82
CA GLU A 34 -45.07 22.73 -34.88
C GLU A 34 -45.84 24.01 -34.54
N GLY A 35 -45.11 25.06 -34.18
CA GLY A 35 -45.53 26.44 -34.19
C GLY A 35 -44.66 27.25 -35.15
N PRO A 36 -45.22 28.28 -35.89
CA PRO A 36 -44.50 28.91 -36.96
C PRO A 36 -43.46 29.93 -36.40
N LEU A 37 -42.17 29.63 -36.52
CA LEU A 37 -41.09 30.58 -36.28
C LEU A 37 -40.61 31.18 -37.60
N ALA A 38 -40.63 32.49 -37.61
CA ALA A 38 -40.22 33.35 -38.71
C ALA A 38 -38.83 33.01 -39.26
N ARG A 39 -38.72 32.97 -40.60
CA ARG A 39 -37.45 32.86 -41.33
C ARG A 39 -36.61 34.13 -41.04
N GLN A 40 -35.57 33.99 -40.23
CA GLN A 40 -34.45 34.92 -40.22
C GLN A 40 -33.42 34.41 -41.24
N THR A 41 -33.24 35.23 -42.27
CA THR A 41 -32.18 35.06 -43.27
C THR A 41 -30.82 35.26 -42.63
N HIS A 42 -30.07 34.20 -42.46
CA HIS A 42 -28.66 34.27 -42.09
C HIS A 42 -27.86 34.78 -43.31
N ALA A 43 -27.30 35.97 -43.19
CA ALA A 43 -26.26 36.45 -44.06
C ALA A 43 -25.05 35.51 -43.98
N ALA A 44 -24.56 35.07 -45.12
CA ALA A 44 -23.37 34.25 -45.24
C ALA A 44 -22.15 34.96 -44.63
N MET A 45 -21.56 34.37 -43.59
CA MET A 45 -20.23 34.80 -43.13
C MET A 45 -19.18 34.46 -44.20
N PRO A 46 -18.24 35.36 -44.44
CA PRO A 46 -17.13 35.09 -45.35
C PRO A 46 -16.27 33.94 -44.78
N PRO A 47 -15.62 33.10 -45.60
CA PRO A 47 -14.78 32.02 -45.16
C PRO A 47 -13.63 32.58 -44.32
N THR A 48 -13.60 32.21 -43.03
CA THR A 48 -12.44 32.43 -42.19
C THR A 48 -11.25 31.69 -42.77
N ARG A 49 -10.23 32.42 -43.20
CA ARG A 49 -8.91 31.88 -43.54
C ARG A 49 -8.45 30.97 -42.40
N PRO A 50 -7.86 29.80 -42.69
CA PRO A 50 -7.16 29.04 -41.66
C PRO A 50 -6.13 29.97 -41.01
N ALA A 51 -6.19 30.08 -39.70
CA ALA A 51 -5.12 30.76 -38.96
C ALA A 51 -3.81 30.04 -39.34
N GLU A 52 -2.94 30.72 -40.07
CA GLU A 52 -1.56 30.33 -40.21
C GLU A 52 -1.04 30.13 -38.77
N HIS A 53 -0.69 28.90 -38.43
CA HIS A 53 0.10 28.60 -37.23
C HIS A 53 1.39 29.44 -37.37
N ALA A 54 1.43 30.57 -36.69
CA ALA A 54 2.68 31.24 -36.46
C ALA A 54 3.61 30.20 -35.78
N PRO A 55 4.84 30.01 -36.29
CA PRO A 55 5.79 29.14 -35.65
C PRO A 55 5.92 29.62 -34.21
N ASP A 56 5.78 28.68 -33.26
CA ASP A 56 5.95 28.90 -31.86
C ASP A 56 7.19 29.78 -31.66
N ARG A 57 6.98 31.05 -31.31
CA ARG A 57 8.07 31.94 -30.95
C ARG A 57 8.84 31.19 -29.92
N ALA A 58 10.07 30.82 -30.21
CA ALA A 58 11.03 30.30 -29.27
C ALA A 58 10.84 31.07 -27.94
N ALA A 59 10.21 30.44 -26.98
CA ALA A 59 10.01 31.03 -25.68
C ALA A 59 11.43 31.34 -25.19
N SER A 60 11.78 32.61 -25.16
CA SER A 60 13.02 33.07 -24.52
C SER A 60 13.12 32.33 -23.21
N ALA A 61 14.19 31.55 -23.05
CA ALA A 61 14.39 30.74 -21.86
C ALA A 61 14.28 31.67 -20.65
N ALA A 62 13.14 31.60 -19.96
CA ALA A 62 12.90 32.45 -18.80
C ALA A 62 13.88 31.98 -17.72
N VAL A 63 14.76 32.89 -17.28
CA VAL A 63 15.69 32.64 -16.18
C VAL A 63 14.90 32.09 -15.00
N VAL A 64 15.26 30.89 -14.52
CA VAL A 64 14.62 30.26 -13.37
C VAL A 64 15.12 30.98 -12.12
N PRO A 65 14.25 31.69 -11.37
CA PRO A 65 14.70 32.42 -10.20
C PRO A 65 15.12 31.46 -9.09
N VAL A 66 16.29 31.74 -8.49
CA VAL A 66 16.72 31.01 -7.28
C VAL A 66 15.83 31.44 -6.11
N PRO A 67 15.23 30.50 -5.33
CA PRO A 67 14.45 30.84 -4.14
C PRO A 67 15.28 31.65 -3.13
N ALA A 68 14.65 32.61 -2.45
CA ALA A 68 15.32 33.42 -1.41
C ALA A 68 15.54 32.66 -0.09
N GLY A 69 14.86 31.50 0.09
CA GLY A 69 14.94 30.65 1.30
C GLY A 69 15.84 29.42 1.11
N PRO A 70 15.86 28.50 2.10
CA PRO A 70 16.55 27.24 1.97
C PRO A 70 16.08 26.48 0.71
N CYS A 71 17.02 26.19 -0.16
CA CYS A 71 16.76 25.49 -1.41
C CYS A 71 17.92 24.57 -1.77
N VAL A 72 17.65 23.58 -2.57
CA VAL A 72 18.65 22.63 -3.06
C VAL A 72 18.65 22.60 -4.59
N PRO A 73 19.83 22.49 -5.25
CA PRO A 73 19.89 22.38 -6.69
C PRO A 73 19.30 21.03 -7.11
N LEU A 74 18.42 21.05 -8.11
CA LEU A 74 17.77 19.82 -8.60
C LEU A 74 18.37 19.35 -9.92
N GLY A 75 18.69 20.29 -10.82
CA GLY A 75 19.22 19.98 -12.15
C GLY A 75 19.13 21.16 -13.10
N GLU A 76 19.44 20.91 -14.37
CA GLU A 76 19.55 21.95 -15.41
C GLU A 76 18.30 22.00 -16.29
N THR A 77 17.91 23.22 -16.63
CA THR A 77 16.87 23.57 -17.60
C THR A 77 17.46 24.47 -18.69
N ASP A 78 16.73 24.76 -19.76
CA ASP A 78 17.15 25.73 -20.78
C ASP A 78 17.34 27.15 -20.20
N GLY A 79 16.75 27.45 -19.04
CA GLY A 79 16.84 28.76 -18.34
C GLY A 79 17.86 28.82 -17.19
N GLY A 80 18.64 27.75 -16.98
CA GLY A 80 19.61 27.62 -15.88
C GLY A 80 19.21 26.56 -14.86
N THR A 81 19.92 26.53 -13.75
CA THR A 81 19.73 25.54 -12.68
C THR A 81 18.36 25.70 -12.00
N LEU A 82 17.55 24.66 -11.98
CA LEU A 82 16.32 24.60 -11.20
C LEU A 82 16.65 24.23 -9.75
N HIS A 83 16.12 25.02 -8.83
CA HIS A 83 16.23 24.76 -7.40
C HIS A 83 14.89 24.35 -6.81
N LEU A 84 14.92 23.43 -5.86
CA LEU A 84 13.76 23.04 -5.06
C LEU A 84 13.72 23.88 -3.78
N ASP A 85 12.67 24.66 -3.59
CA ASP A 85 12.42 25.44 -2.37
C ASP A 85 11.92 24.51 -1.24
N LEU A 86 12.71 24.34 -0.19
CA LEU A 86 12.41 23.41 0.91
C LEU A 86 11.22 23.87 1.75
N ASN A 87 11.02 25.17 1.94
CA ASN A 87 9.86 25.71 2.66
C ASN A 87 8.56 25.44 1.90
N ARG A 88 8.59 25.63 0.58
CA ARG A 88 7.44 25.33 -0.28
C ARG A 88 7.24 23.85 -0.48
N LEU A 89 8.30 23.04 -0.45
CA LEU A 89 8.18 21.56 -0.42
C LEU A 89 7.41 21.11 0.82
N LEU A 90 7.77 21.62 2.00
CA LEU A 90 7.06 21.34 3.25
C LEU A 90 5.57 21.72 3.15
N ALA A 91 5.27 22.84 2.49
CA ALA A 91 3.89 23.28 2.28
C ALA A 91 3.13 22.44 1.26
N GLY A 92 3.79 21.99 0.17
CA GLY A 92 3.15 21.45 -1.02
C GLY A 92 3.45 19.99 -1.34
N ARG A 93 4.34 19.31 -0.60
CA ARG A 93 4.77 17.91 -0.82
C ARG A 93 5.24 17.71 -2.27
N CYS A 94 5.79 16.55 -2.61
CA CYS A 94 6.26 16.29 -3.97
C CYS A 94 5.91 14.88 -4.46
N LEU A 95 5.56 14.77 -5.73
CA LEU A 95 5.46 13.53 -6.49
C LEU A 95 6.67 13.40 -7.42
N ILE A 96 7.36 12.26 -7.39
CA ILE A 96 8.35 11.87 -8.39
C ILE A 96 7.82 10.64 -9.12
N GLN A 97 7.54 10.77 -10.42
CA GLN A 97 6.96 9.67 -11.17
C GLN A 97 7.70 9.42 -12.48
N GLY A 98 7.85 8.16 -12.82
CA GLY A 98 8.43 7.70 -14.07
C GLY A 98 8.50 6.19 -14.11
N SER A 99 8.33 5.62 -15.29
CA SER A 99 8.47 4.18 -15.54
C SER A 99 9.88 3.68 -15.17
N SER A 100 10.06 2.35 -15.14
CA SER A 100 11.40 1.76 -14.93
C SER A 100 12.41 2.35 -15.91
N GLY A 101 13.61 2.69 -15.44
CA GLY A 101 14.64 3.34 -16.25
C GLY A 101 14.47 4.86 -16.44
N ALA A 102 13.38 5.48 -15.97
CA ALA A 102 13.19 6.94 -16.07
C ALA A 102 14.18 7.77 -15.22
N GLY A 103 14.89 7.14 -14.27
CA GLY A 103 15.77 7.84 -13.33
C GLY A 103 15.10 8.28 -12.03
N LYS A 104 13.93 7.74 -11.71
CA LYS A 104 13.16 8.05 -10.49
C LYS A 104 13.98 7.87 -9.21
N SER A 105 14.58 6.69 -9.01
CA SER A 105 15.38 6.40 -7.81
C SER A 105 16.64 7.27 -7.72
N ALA A 106 17.27 7.57 -8.86
CA ALA A 106 18.40 8.51 -8.91
C ALA A 106 17.97 9.93 -8.52
N THR A 107 16.80 10.39 -9.01
CA THR A 107 16.22 11.70 -8.66
C THR A 107 15.90 11.78 -7.16
N LEU A 108 15.29 10.73 -6.59
CA LEU A 108 14.97 10.68 -5.16
C LEU A 108 16.24 10.68 -4.30
N ARG A 109 17.28 9.94 -4.71
CA ARG A 109 18.60 9.94 -4.07
C ARG A 109 19.22 11.31 -4.07
N HIS A 110 19.33 11.94 -5.25
CA HIS A 110 19.89 13.27 -5.39
C HIS A 110 19.16 14.28 -4.49
N LEU A 111 17.83 14.25 -4.48
CA LEU A 111 17.04 15.14 -3.61
C LEU A 111 17.35 14.91 -2.14
N ILE A 112 17.50 13.65 -1.70
CA ILE A 112 17.83 13.31 -0.31
C ILE A 112 19.25 13.76 0.04
N GLU A 113 20.22 13.50 -0.83
CA GLU A 113 21.61 13.91 -0.66
C GLU A 113 21.76 15.42 -0.48
N GLU A 114 21.02 16.20 -1.27
CA GLU A 114 21.06 17.66 -1.18
C GLU A 114 20.26 18.22 0.01
N ALA A 115 19.22 17.50 0.47
CA ALA A 115 18.31 18.00 1.50
C ALA A 115 18.69 17.56 2.93
N HIS A 116 19.51 16.52 3.12
CA HIS A 116 19.74 15.90 4.43
C HIS A 116 20.44 16.84 5.45
N ASP A 117 21.18 17.83 4.99
CA ASP A 117 21.79 18.85 5.86
C ASP A 117 20.76 19.85 6.42
N TYR A 118 19.61 19.98 5.77
CA TYR A 118 18.54 20.90 6.16
C TYR A 118 17.40 20.22 6.90
N LEU A 119 17.13 18.95 6.60
CA LEU A 119 15.95 18.22 7.05
C LEU A 119 16.33 16.83 7.54
N THR A 120 15.85 16.44 8.72
CA THR A 120 15.94 15.03 9.14
C THR A 120 15.22 14.15 8.12
N THR A 121 15.91 13.14 7.60
CA THR A 121 15.38 12.31 6.51
C THR A 121 14.88 10.95 7.00
N MET A 122 13.67 10.58 6.60
CA MET A 122 13.09 9.26 6.78
C MET A 122 12.89 8.63 5.40
N ILE A 123 13.58 7.53 5.11
CA ILE A 123 13.49 6.79 3.86
C ILE A 123 12.62 5.56 4.10
N VAL A 124 11.55 5.40 3.34
CA VAL A 124 10.68 4.21 3.36
C VAL A 124 10.89 3.43 2.07
N ASP A 125 11.51 2.28 2.19
CA ASP A 125 12.11 1.51 1.09
C ASP A 125 11.49 0.11 0.96
N PRO A 126 10.50 -0.06 0.10
CA PRO A 126 9.88 -1.36 -0.16
C PRO A 126 10.72 -2.32 -1.02
N GLU A 127 11.67 -1.81 -1.79
CA GLU A 127 12.43 -2.58 -2.79
C GLU A 127 13.91 -2.77 -2.41
N GLY A 128 14.39 -2.14 -1.32
CA GLY A 128 15.76 -2.31 -0.83
C GLY A 128 16.83 -1.53 -1.62
N GLU A 129 16.43 -0.49 -2.34
CA GLU A 129 17.34 0.25 -3.22
C GLU A 129 18.19 1.31 -2.50
N PHE A 130 17.88 1.69 -1.24
CA PHE A 130 18.44 2.87 -0.60
C PHE A 130 19.45 2.60 0.52
N ALA A 131 19.87 1.36 0.75
CA ALA A 131 20.77 1.00 1.85
C ALA A 131 22.12 1.77 1.83
N ASN A 132 22.73 1.96 0.66
CA ASN A 132 24.00 2.71 0.53
C ASN A 132 23.80 4.21 0.70
N LEU A 133 22.66 4.78 0.25
CA LEU A 133 22.30 6.16 0.55
C LEU A 133 22.10 6.36 2.05
N ALA A 134 21.39 5.42 2.70
CA ALA A 134 21.19 5.45 4.15
C ALA A 134 22.51 5.49 4.91
N ALA A 135 23.48 4.66 4.51
CA ALA A 135 24.82 4.67 5.07
C ALA A 135 25.54 6.01 4.81
N HIS A 136 25.40 6.59 3.62
CA HIS A 136 26.03 7.85 3.23
C HIS A 136 25.55 9.03 4.10
N ILE A 137 24.24 9.14 4.36
CA ILE A 137 23.65 10.20 5.19
C ILE A 137 23.64 9.86 6.69
N GLY A 138 24.23 8.76 7.12
CA GLY A 138 24.25 8.32 8.52
C GLY A 138 22.88 7.90 9.07
N ALA A 139 21.97 7.43 8.22
CA ALA A 139 20.65 6.97 8.64
C ALA A 139 20.71 5.60 9.32
N ALA A 140 19.97 5.44 10.42
CA ALA A 140 19.80 4.16 11.09
C ALA A 140 18.84 3.26 10.27
N THR A 141 19.32 2.09 9.86
CA THR A 141 18.48 1.13 9.15
C THR A 141 17.64 0.30 10.13
N ILE A 142 16.34 0.31 9.94
CA ILE A 142 15.34 -0.50 10.66
C ILE A 142 14.78 -1.54 9.70
N ARG A 143 15.08 -2.82 9.91
CA ARG A 143 14.43 -3.92 9.20
C ARG A 143 13.04 -4.15 9.80
N ALA A 144 12.01 -3.80 9.06
CA ALA A 144 10.65 -3.85 9.57
C ALA A 144 10.15 -5.29 9.83
N SER A 145 10.75 -6.29 9.20
CA SER A 145 10.48 -7.72 9.46
C SER A 145 10.82 -8.13 10.90
N GLU A 146 11.84 -7.50 11.50
CA GLU A 146 12.34 -7.82 12.83
C GLU A 146 11.59 -7.09 13.96
N ILE A 147 10.83 -6.03 13.66
CA ILE A 147 10.22 -5.14 14.64
C ILE A 147 8.69 -5.24 14.58
N PRO A 148 7.98 -5.41 15.70
CA PRO A 148 6.51 -5.39 15.71
C PRO A 148 5.97 -3.98 15.37
N ALA A 149 4.70 -3.88 14.94
CA ALA A 149 4.10 -2.62 14.50
C ALA A 149 4.18 -1.51 15.57
N ASP A 150 3.89 -1.85 16.83
CA ASP A 150 3.99 -0.91 17.95
C ASP A 150 5.43 -0.42 18.16
N GLY A 151 6.41 -1.32 17.95
CA GLY A 151 7.83 -0.98 17.99
C GLY A 151 8.22 0.01 16.90
N LEU A 152 7.67 -0.12 15.68
CA LEU A 152 7.88 0.82 14.58
C LEU A 152 7.25 2.18 14.86
N THR A 153 6.07 2.22 15.47
CA THR A 153 5.44 3.46 15.95
C THR A 153 6.34 4.16 16.97
N ALA A 154 6.86 3.43 17.95
CA ALA A 154 7.78 3.97 18.96
C ALA A 154 9.11 4.42 18.36
N ALA A 155 9.65 3.67 17.39
CA ALA A 155 10.89 4.02 16.69
C ALA A 155 10.73 5.34 15.89
N ALA A 156 9.61 5.52 15.20
CA ALA A 156 9.31 6.74 14.47
C ALA A 156 9.20 7.97 15.39
N LEU A 157 8.53 7.83 16.54
CA LEU A 157 8.45 8.87 17.57
C LEU A 157 9.83 9.27 18.08
N ARG A 158 10.68 8.29 18.45
CA ARG A 158 12.03 8.54 18.95
C ARG A 158 12.93 9.15 17.88
N ALA A 159 12.88 8.63 16.65
CA ALA A 159 13.66 9.14 15.54
C ALA A 159 13.36 10.62 15.30
N ARG A 160 12.09 11.00 15.33
CA ARG A 160 11.68 12.39 15.18
C ARG A 160 12.12 13.26 16.35
N HIS A 161 11.89 12.81 17.60
CA HIS A 161 12.27 13.53 18.80
C HIS A 161 13.77 13.83 18.86
N HIS A 162 14.58 12.82 18.55
CA HIS A 162 16.04 12.92 18.57
C HIS A 162 16.65 13.41 17.25
N ARG A 163 15.82 13.73 16.23
CA ARG A 163 16.26 14.17 14.89
C ARG A 163 17.21 13.18 14.22
N LEU A 164 16.92 11.90 14.36
CA LEU A 164 17.74 10.84 13.77
C LEU A 164 17.22 10.50 12.37
N PRO A 165 18.09 10.51 11.34
CA PRO A 165 17.69 9.99 10.03
C PRO A 165 17.48 8.48 10.11
N VAL A 166 16.45 7.98 9.42
CA VAL A 166 16.03 6.56 9.44
C VAL A 166 15.82 6.05 8.03
N HIS A 167 16.29 4.84 7.79
CA HIS A 167 15.95 4.01 6.64
C HIS A 167 15.08 2.84 7.13
N LEU A 168 13.82 2.84 6.74
CA LEU A 168 12.86 1.77 7.02
C LEU A 168 12.88 0.77 5.84
N ASP A 169 13.54 -0.35 6.04
CA ASP A 169 13.62 -1.44 5.09
C ASP A 169 12.39 -2.36 5.22
N LEU A 170 11.62 -2.46 4.12
CA LEU A 170 10.40 -3.25 4.03
C LEU A 170 10.53 -4.45 3.08
N THR A 171 11.75 -4.76 2.61
CA THR A 171 12.02 -5.70 1.51
C THR A 171 11.51 -7.12 1.80
N ASP A 172 11.77 -7.63 3.01
CA ASP A 172 11.47 -9.01 3.41
C ASP A 172 10.02 -9.24 3.84
N LEU A 173 9.13 -8.30 3.52
CA LEU A 173 7.73 -8.36 3.96
C LEU A 173 6.77 -8.72 2.83
N GLU A 174 5.82 -9.60 3.14
CA GLU A 174 4.65 -9.82 2.30
C GLU A 174 3.85 -8.53 2.11
N PRO A 175 3.13 -8.35 0.99
CA PRO A 175 2.45 -7.09 0.64
C PRO A 175 1.58 -6.52 1.76
N ASP A 176 0.74 -7.32 2.41
CA ASP A 176 -0.15 -6.86 3.47
C ASP A 176 0.61 -6.43 4.72
N ASN A 177 1.64 -7.18 5.11
CA ASN A 177 2.50 -6.84 6.23
C ASN A 177 3.30 -5.56 5.95
N ARG A 178 3.76 -5.38 4.71
CA ARG A 178 4.47 -4.18 4.24
C ARG A 178 3.62 -2.92 4.45
N ILE A 179 2.36 -2.95 4.02
CA ILE A 179 1.40 -1.85 4.22
C ILE A 179 1.20 -1.56 5.71
N GLY A 180 0.94 -2.60 6.52
CA GLY A 180 0.71 -2.45 7.95
C GLY A 180 1.90 -1.89 8.70
N LYS A 181 3.12 -2.34 8.40
CA LYS A 181 4.37 -1.87 9.01
C LYS A 181 4.69 -0.42 8.63
N ALA A 182 4.55 -0.06 7.35
CA ALA A 182 4.71 1.31 6.90
C ALA A 182 3.67 2.24 7.55
N ALA A 183 2.41 1.81 7.63
CA ALA A 183 1.35 2.58 8.28
C ALA A 183 1.63 2.82 9.78
N ALA A 184 2.15 1.83 10.51
CA ALA A 184 2.55 1.98 11.90
C ALA A 184 3.68 3.02 12.07
N PHE A 185 4.68 3.00 11.20
CA PHE A 185 5.76 3.99 11.19
C PHE A 185 5.23 5.41 10.91
N PHE A 186 4.39 5.58 9.88
CA PHE A 186 3.76 6.87 9.57
C PHE A 186 2.87 7.37 10.71
N ALA A 187 2.11 6.48 11.35
CA ALA A 187 1.30 6.82 12.51
C ALA A 187 2.16 7.36 13.67
N GLY A 188 3.34 6.79 13.90
CA GLY A 188 4.32 7.30 14.85
C GLY A 188 4.79 8.72 14.51
N LEU A 189 5.18 8.98 13.25
CA LEU A 189 5.56 10.33 12.81
C LEU A 189 4.43 11.35 12.99
N LEU A 190 3.21 10.97 12.62
CA LEU A 190 2.02 11.81 12.78
C LEU A 190 1.60 11.99 14.24
N GLY A 191 1.84 10.99 15.09
CA GLY A 191 1.51 11.01 16.51
C GLY A 191 2.52 11.76 17.39
N SER A 192 3.61 12.31 16.82
CA SER A 192 4.62 13.01 17.58
C SER A 192 4.04 14.20 18.36
N PRO A 193 4.56 14.49 19.57
CA PRO A 193 4.11 15.59 20.41
C PRO A 193 4.36 16.93 19.72
N ARG A 194 3.63 17.95 20.15
CA ARG A 194 3.60 19.26 19.49
C ARG A 194 4.93 20.00 19.53
N GLU A 195 5.73 19.75 20.53
CA GLU A 195 7.10 20.26 20.70
C GLU A 195 8.03 19.80 19.57
N ASP A 196 7.83 18.59 19.04
CA ASP A 196 8.65 18.05 17.95
C ASP A 196 8.23 18.57 16.57
N TRP A 197 7.12 19.31 16.45
CA TRP A 197 6.65 19.77 15.14
C TRP A 197 7.55 20.82 14.47
N ALA A 198 8.33 21.54 15.27
CA ALA A 198 9.35 22.46 14.77
C ALA A 198 10.54 21.73 14.14
N HIS A 199 10.77 20.45 14.46
CA HIS A 199 11.78 19.61 13.84
C HIS A 199 11.24 19.09 12.50
N THR A 200 11.61 19.75 11.43
CA THR A 200 11.14 19.39 10.09
C THR A 200 11.75 18.08 9.61
N VAL A 201 10.94 17.24 9.00
CA VAL A 201 11.31 15.90 8.54
C VAL A 201 10.93 15.74 7.08
N LEU A 202 11.89 15.32 6.25
CA LEU A 202 11.65 14.82 4.91
C LEU A 202 11.28 13.34 4.99
N VAL A 203 10.10 12.96 4.47
CA VAL A 203 9.67 11.56 4.39
C VAL A 203 9.66 11.13 2.93
N ALA A 204 10.71 10.45 2.51
CA ALA A 204 10.84 9.89 1.18
C ALA A 204 10.23 8.49 1.13
N VAL A 205 9.22 8.32 0.31
CA VAL A 205 8.51 7.04 0.15
C VAL A 205 8.71 6.55 -1.28
N ASP A 206 9.51 5.50 -1.43
CA ASP A 206 9.67 4.88 -2.75
C ASP A 206 8.54 3.86 -3.01
N GLU A 207 8.27 3.63 -4.28
CA GLU A 207 7.22 2.74 -4.79
C GLU A 207 5.90 2.81 -4.01
N ALA A 208 5.46 4.03 -3.72
CA ALA A 208 4.29 4.30 -2.87
C ALA A 208 3.00 3.59 -3.31
N HIS A 209 2.92 3.15 -4.58
CA HIS A 209 1.81 2.35 -5.07
C HIS A 209 1.73 0.96 -4.42
N LEU A 210 2.83 0.46 -3.83
CA LEU A 210 2.85 -0.77 -3.04
C LEU A 210 2.25 -0.57 -1.65
N LEU A 211 2.31 0.66 -1.11
CA LEU A 211 1.80 1.02 0.22
C LEU A 211 0.38 1.58 0.19
N ALA A 212 0.00 2.25 -0.90
CA ALA A 212 -1.32 2.84 -1.09
C ALA A 212 -1.89 2.53 -2.48
N PRO A 213 -2.19 1.26 -2.79
CA PRO A 213 -2.67 0.86 -4.11
C PRO A 213 -4.08 1.39 -4.40
N HIS A 214 -4.34 1.78 -5.67
CA HIS A 214 -5.64 2.29 -6.11
C HIS A 214 -6.76 1.24 -6.02
N VAL A 215 -6.45 -0.02 -6.36
CA VAL A 215 -7.42 -1.13 -6.37
C VAL A 215 -6.92 -2.23 -5.44
N ALA A 216 -7.81 -2.84 -4.67
CA ALA A 216 -7.50 -4.02 -3.88
C ALA A 216 -7.27 -5.22 -4.80
N GLY A 217 -6.31 -6.07 -4.47
CA GLY A 217 -6.06 -7.33 -5.17
C GLY A 217 -7.16 -8.35 -4.92
N SER A 218 -7.71 -8.36 -3.71
CA SER A 218 -8.80 -9.23 -3.26
C SER A 218 -9.71 -8.54 -2.25
N ALA A 219 -10.84 -9.15 -1.91
CA ALA A 219 -11.73 -8.66 -0.85
C ALA A 219 -11.03 -8.70 0.53
N ARG A 220 -10.12 -9.68 0.76
CA ARG A 220 -9.34 -9.80 1.99
C ARG A 220 -8.38 -8.62 2.15
N ASP A 221 -7.76 -8.16 1.08
CA ASP A 221 -6.78 -7.07 1.08
C ASP A 221 -7.44 -5.67 1.16
N ALA A 222 -8.77 -5.61 1.01
CA ALA A 222 -9.48 -4.34 0.93
C ALA A 222 -9.38 -3.49 2.22
N GLU A 223 -9.30 -4.12 3.39
CA GLU A 223 -9.15 -3.42 4.67
C GLU A 223 -7.72 -2.89 4.83
N THR A 224 -6.72 -3.74 4.65
CA THR A 224 -5.30 -3.36 4.71
C THR A 224 -4.99 -2.23 3.73
N ARG A 225 -5.50 -2.34 2.49
CA ARG A 225 -5.39 -1.28 1.48
C ARG A 225 -6.04 0.04 1.94
N ARG A 226 -7.29 0.00 2.45
CA ARG A 226 -7.96 1.21 2.94
C ARG A 226 -7.15 1.87 4.05
N HIS A 227 -6.59 1.08 4.95
CA HIS A 227 -5.72 1.57 6.02
C HIS A 227 -4.46 2.22 5.45
N GLY A 228 -3.72 1.57 4.56
CA GLY A 228 -2.52 2.13 3.92
C GLY A 228 -2.79 3.43 3.18
N VAL A 229 -3.87 3.47 2.37
CA VAL A 229 -4.30 4.70 1.67
C VAL A 229 -4.62 5.80 2.67
N ALA A 230 -5.41 5.52 3.71
CA ALA A 230 -5.81 6.53 4.69
C ALA A 230 -4.60 7.13 5.42
N VAL A 231 -3.65 6.30 5.84
CA VAL A 231 -2.46 6.79 6.57
C VAL A 231 -1.53 7.59 5.66
N LEU A 232 -1.33 7.18 4.40
CA LEU A 232 -0.50 7.93 3.46
C LEU A 232 -1.16 9.27 3.05
N VAL A 233 -2.48 9.29 2.90
CA VAL A 233 -3.26 10.54 2.70
C VAL A 233 -3.10 11.44 3.91
N ASP A 234 -3.25 10.92 5.14
CA ASP A 234 -3.07 11.69 6.37
C ASP A 234 -1.63 12.25 6.49
N LEU A 235 -0.61 11.48 6.12
CA LEU A 235 0.77 11.95 6.08
C LEU A 235 0.91 13.15 5.13
N CYS A 236 0.33 13.06 3.95
CA CYS A 236 0.33 14.14 2.97
C CYS A 236 -0.53 15.34 3.42
N ALA A 237 -1.76 15.14 3.86
CA ALA A 237 -2.70 16.21 4.20
C ALA A 237 -2.32 16.96 5.49
N ARG A 238 -1.92 16.22 6.52
CA ARG A 238 -1.64 16.77 7.87
C ARG A 238 -0.17 17.08 8.13
N GLY A 239 0.73 16.52 7.30
CA GLY A 239 2.19 16.63 7.48
C GLY A 239 2.67 18.06 7.60
N ARG A 240 2.17 18.98 6.76
CA ARG A 240 2.55 20.40 6.76
C ARG A 240 2.49 21.05 8.15
N LYS A 241 1.37 20.90 8.86
CA LYS A 241 1.18 21.49 10.20
C LYS A 241 2.08 20.84 11.26
N ARG A 242 2.61 19.67 10.96
CA ARG A 242 3.45 18.87 11.86
C ARG A 242 4.92 18.89 11.45
N GLY A 243 5.32 19.73 10.49
CA GLY A 243 6.69 19.81 10.02
C GLY A 243 7.15 18.57 9.22
N ILE A 244 6.23 17.88 8.55
CA ILE A 244 6.55 16.71 7.72
C ILE A 244 6.39 17.09 6.24
N ALA A 245 7.46 16.85 5.46
CA ALA A 245 7.52 17.06 4.02
C ALA A 245 7.55 15.71 3.27
N PRO A 246 6.42 15.16 2.86
CA PRO A 246 6.40 13.92 2.07
C PRO A 246 6.91 14.15 0.65
N VAL A 247 7.79 13.25 0.20
CA VAL A 247 8.19 13.06 -1.19
C VAL A 247 7.80 11.65 -1.59
N ILE A 248 6.85 11.54 -2.48
CA ILE A 248 6.22 10.28 -2.88
C ILE A 248 6.73 9.89 -4.27
N ALA A 249 7.43 8.77 -4.36
CA ALA A 249 7.93 8.26 -5.62
C ALA A 249 7.15 7.02 -6.06
N THR A 250 6.91 6.87 -7.38
CA THR A 250 6.23 5.70 -7.94
C THR A 250 6.54 5.49 -9.43
N GLN A 251 6.68 4.24 -9.84
CA GLN A 251 6.75 3.89 -11.27
C GLN A 251 5.35 3.78 -11.89
N ARG A 252 4.32 3.51 -11.11
CA ARG A 252 2.97 3.18 -11.58
C ARG A 252 1.94 4.17 -11.06
N LEU A 253 1.88 5.35 -11.71
CA LEU A 253 0.96 6.42 -11.32
C LEU A 253 -0.52 5.98 -11.32
N ALA A 254 -0.91 5.16 -12.28
CA ALA A 254 -2.27 4.63 -12.37
C ALA A 254 -2.61 3.62 -11.26
N LYS A 255 -1.60 3.00 -10.62
CA LYS A 255 -1.78 2.10 -9.49
C LYS A 255 -1.77 2.80 -8.14
N LEU A 256 -1.27 4.02 -8.03
CA LEU A 256 -1.30 4.82 -6.80
C LEU A 256 -2.71 5.40 -6.57
N ALA A 257 -3.18 5.37 -5.33
CA ALA A 257 -4.49 5.90 -4.97
C ALA A 257 -4.64 7.39 -5.36
N PRO A 258 -5.71 7.78 -6.06
CA PRO A 258 -5.94 9.16 -6.49
C PRO A 258 -5.97 10.17 -5.35
N SER A 259 -6.48 9.77 -4.18
CA SER A 259 -6.53 10.58 -2.97
C SER A 259 -5.14 10.97 -2.44
N VAL A 260 -4.12 10.15 -2.65
CA VAL A 260 -2.72 10.50 -2.31
C VAL A 260 -2.21 11.55 -3.31
N ILE A 261 -2.42 11.32 -4.61
CA ILE A 261 -1.94 12.22 -5.67
C ILE A 261 -2.53 13.63 -5.54
N SER A 262 -3.81 13.73 -5.16
CA SER A 262 -4.49 15.03 -4.99
C SER A 262 -3.90 15.90 -3.88
N GLU A 263 -3.15 15.31 -2.94
CA GLU A 263 -2.46 16.05 -1.88
C GLU A 263 -1.09 16.63 -2.32
N LEU A 264 -0.56 16.20 -3.47
CA LEU A 264 0.80 16.54 -3.94
C LEU A 264 0.73 17.71 -4.91
N GLN A 265 1.34 18.85 -4.55
CA GLN A 265 1.29 20.08 -5.33
C GLN A 265 2.53 20.29 -6.21
N ASN A 266 3.65 19.64 -5.88
CA ASN A 266 4.87 19.67 -6.66
C ASN A 266 5.06 18.34 -7.36
N MET A 267 5.43 18.36 -8.63
CA MET A 267 5.50 17.16 -9.44
C MET A 267 6.75 17.16 -10.31
N LEU A 268 7.41 16.02 -10.34
CA LEU A 268 8.47 15.64 -11.28
C LEU A 268 7.94 14.44 -12.06
N LEU A 269 7.56 14.65 -13.31
CA LEU A 269 6.96 13.61 -14.18
C LEU A 269 7.90 13.30 -15.33
N GLY A 270 8.50 12.11 -15.30
CA GLY A 270 9.48 11.62 -16.25
C GLY A 270 8.91 10.71 -17.32
N LEU A 271 9.76 9.86 -17.90
CA LEU A 271 9.40 8.87 -18.91
C LEU A 271 8.21 8.01 -18.48
N ASN A 272 7.24 7.88 -19.36
CA ASN A 272 6.05 7.04 -19.18
C ASN A 272 5.81 6.14 -20.39
N VAL A 273 5.68 4.84 -20.16
CA VAL A 273 5.48 3.83 -21.21
C VAL A 273 4.02 3.39 -21.32
N SER A 274 3.34 3.20 -20.18
CA SER A 274 1.96 2.73 -20.13
C SER A 274 0.98 3.83 -20.53
N ASP A 275 0.00 3.53 -21.40
CA ASP A 275 -1.04 4.48 -21.83
C ASP A 275 -1.78 5.14 -20.67
N ARG A 276 -2.09 4.37 -19.64
CA ARG A 276 -2.79 4.87 -18.44
C ARG A 276 -1.94 5.85 -17.64
N ASP A 277 -0.64 5.57 -17.51
CA ASP A 277 0.30 6.44 -16.81
C ASP A 277 0.57 7.70 -17.63
N VAL A 278 0.74 7.58 -18.96
CA VAL A 278 0.87 8.74 -19.89
C VAL A 278 -0.33 9.66 -19.81
N ALA A 279 -1.55 9.12 -19.92
CA ALA A 279 -2.78 9.91 -19.86
C ALA A 279 -2.91 10.64 -18.50
N ARG A 280 -2.56 9.98 -17.42
CA ARG A 280 -2.64 10.56 -16.08
C ARG A 280 -1.57 11.61 -15.84
N ALA A 281 -0.32 11.36 -16.25
CA ALA A 281 0.79 12.32 -16.18
C ALA A 281 0.49 13.56 -17.02
N ALA A 282 0.03 13.38 -18.25
CA ALA A 282 -0.39 14.46 -19.14
C ALA A 282 -1.51 15.31 -18.53
N GLY A 283 -2.53 14.68 -17.93
CA GLY A 283 -3.59 15.38 -17.20
C GLY A 283 -3.08 16.23 -16.03
N LEU A 284 -2.11 15.73 -15.26
CA LEU A 284 -1.48 16.48 -14.16
C LEU A 284 -0.65 17.67 -14.65
N LEU A 285 -0.02 17.55 -15.84
CA LEU A 285 0.76 18.61 -16.48
C LEU A 285 -0.12 19.60 -17.26
N GLY A 286 -1.40 19.30 -17.48
CA GLY A 286 -2.27 20.08 -18.38
C GLY A 286 -1.87 19.96 -19.84
N PHE A 287 -1.27 18.84 -20.27
CA PHE A 287 -0.85 18.59 -21.64
C PHE A 287 -2.00 18.03 -22.49
N GLY A 288 -2.14 18.57 -23.71
CA GLY A 288 -2.97 17.96 -24.73
C GLY A 288 -2.34 16.69 -25.33
N SER A 289 -3.09 16.01 -26.22
CA SER A 289 -2.69 14.73 -26.83
C SER A 289 -1.29 14.74 -27.45
N ASP A 290 -0.95 15.81 -28.15
CA ASP A 290 0.32 15.94 -28.88
C ASP A 290 1.53 16.00 -27.96
N ARG A 291 1.43 16.78 -26.88
CA ARG A 291 2.49 16.86 -25.86
C ARG A 291 2.53 15.63 -24.96
N ALA A 292 1.41 14.93 -24.78
CA ALA A 292 1.35 13.69 -24.02
C ALA A 292 2.20 12.58 -24.64
N ALA A 293 2.26 12.50 -25.97
CA ALA A 293 3.11 11.55 -26.69
C ALA A 293 4.60 11.72 -26.33
N GLY A 294 5.07 12.95 -26.17
CA GLY A 294 6.45 13.27 -25.81
C GLY A 294 6.88 12.72 -24.44
N LEU A 295 5.95 12.38 -23.54
CA LEU A 295 6.29 11.71 -22.28
C LEU A 295 6.87 10.30 -22.46
N ARG A 296 6.67 9.68 -23.64
CA ARG A 296 7.24 8.37 -23.97
C ARG A 296 8.69 8.43 -24.49
N GLU A 297 9.13 9.62 -24.85
CA GLU A 297 10.41 9.86 -25.51
C GLU A 297 11.42 10.55 -24.58
N LEU A 298 11.02 10.82 -23.34
CA LEU A 298 11.90 11.47 -22.38
C LEU A 298 13.11 10.57 -22.08
N PRO A 299 14.33 11.12 -22.17
CA PRO A 299 15.52 10.37 -21.77
C PRO A 299 15.56 10.15 -20.26
N PRO A 300 16.27 9.13 -19.75
CA PRO A 300 16.49 8.93 -18.34
C PRO A 300 17.02 10.19 -17.64
N GLY A 301 16.49 10.51 -16.48
CA GLY A 301 16.87 11.71 -15.70
C GLY A 301 16.19 13.01 -16.17
N ALA A 302 15.40 12.97 -17.27
CA ALA A 302 14.62 14.12 -17.69
C ALA A 302 13.20 14.06 -17.14
N PHE A 303 12.74 15.16 -16.54
CA PHE A 303 11.42 15.27 -15.92
C PHE A 303 10.76 16.61 -16.27
N TYR A 304 9.45 16.61 -16.42
CA TYR A 304 8.69 17.86 -16.36
C TYR A 304 8.46 18.20 -14.88
N ALA A 305 9.03 19.32 -14.46
CA ALA A 305 8.90 19.88 -13.13
C ALA A 305 7.78 20.93 -13.11
N VAL A 306 6.87 20.87 -12.14
CA VAL A 306 5.82 21.86 -11.94
C VAL A 306 5.40 21.92 -10.47
N GLY A 307 5.03 23.09 -10.01
CA GLY A 307 4.49 23.30 -8.67
C GLY A 307 5.16 24.45 -7.90
N PRO A 308 4.57 24.86 -6.78
CA PRO A 308 5.03 26.02 -6.00
C PRO A 308 6.48 25.97 -5.53
N ALA A 309 7.00 24.76 -5.23
CA ALA A 309 8.39 24.56 -4.78
C ALA A 309 9.38 24.45 -5.94
N LEU A 310 8.91 24.30 -7.17
CA LEU A 310 9.70 24.08 -8.39
C LEU A 310 9.54 25.27 -9.34
N CYS A 311 8.56 25.21 -10.20
CA CYS A 311 8.27 26.23 -11.20
C CYS A 311 6.78 26.33 -11.49
N PRO A 312 6.27 27.53 -11.86
CA PRO A 312 4.83 27.76 -12.02
C PRO A 312 4.22 27.12 -13.27
N ARG A 313 5.06 26.72 -14.23
CA ARG A 313 4.65 26.07 -15.48
C ARG A 313 5.48 24.79 -15.68
N PRO A 314 4.92 23.74 -16.33
CA PRO A 314 5.68 22.54 -16.65
C PRO A 314 6.96 22.90 -17.43
N THR A 315 8.09 22.70 -16.79
CA THR A 315 9.43 23.00 -17.35
C THR A 315 10.24 21.71 -17.37
N LEU A 316 10.88 21.43 -18.50
CA LEU A 316 11.76 20.27 -18.63
C LEU A 316 13.06 20.51 -17.85
N VAL A 317 13.39 19.61 -16.95
CA VAL A 317 14.63 19.60 -16.18
C VAL A 317 15.38 18.30 -16.38
N ARG A 318 16.68 18.37 -16.56
CA ARG A 318 17.58 17.22 -16.47
C ARG A 318 18.14 17.20 -15.05
N VAL A 319 17.64 16.29 -14.25
CA VAL A 319 18.04 16.16 -12.83
C VAL A 319 19.50 15.74 -12.74
N ALA A 320 20.22 16.31 -11.78
CA ALA A 320 21.60 15.98 -11.52
C ALA A 320 21.76 14.53 -11.01
N MET A 321 22.91 13.93 -11.28
CA MET A 321 23.18 12.57 -10.82
C MET A 321 23.50 12.57 -9.32
N PRO A 322 23.00 11.59 -8.56
CA PRO A 322 23.36 11.43 -7.16
C PRO A 322 24.84 11.03 -7.01
N VAL A 323 25.42 11.32 -5.85
CA VAL A 323 26.77 10.91 -5.49
C VAL A 323 26.80 9.41 -5.17
N THR A 324 25.75 8.89 -4.51
CA THR A 324 25.65 7.48 -4.18
C THR A 324 25.23 6.64 -5.38
N THR A 325 25.89 5.51 -5.58
CA THR A 325 25.58 4.61 -6.69
C THR A 325 24.30 3.82 -6.42
N HIS A 326 23.55 3.49 -7.48
CA HIS A 326 22.39 2.62 -7.40
C HIS A 326 22.83 1.17 -7.11
N VAL A 327 22.25 0.53 -6.06
CA VAL A 327 22.59 -0.84 -5.69
C VAL A 327 21.88 -1.88 -6.56
N GLY A 328 20.80 -1.51 -7.22
CA GLY A 328 20.02 -2.36 -8.13
C GLY A 328 20.64 -2.49 -9.53
N ALA A 329 21.95 -2.73 -9.63
CA ALA A 329 22.57 -3.03 -10.92
C ALA A 329 21.88 -4.26 -11.54
N THR A 330 21.54 -4.18 -12.84
CA THR A 330 21.10 -5.36 -13.59
C THR A 330 22.15 -6.44 -13.42
N PRO A 331 21.81 -7.65 -12.93
CA PRO A 331 22.79 -8.72 -12.78
C PRO A 331 23.50 -8.97 -14.10
N GLU A 332 24.78 -9.33 -14.02
CA GLU A 332 25.52 -9.78 -15.20
C GLU A 332 24.82 -11.01 -15.80
N LEU A 333 24.77 -11.05 -17.13
CA LEU A 333 24.24 -12.20 -17.83
C LEU A 333 25.20 -13.38 -17.63
N LEU A 334 24.78 -14.37 -16.85
CA LEU A 334 25.48 -15.61 -16.67
C LEU A 334 24.90 -16.66 -17.61
N ALA A 335 25.76 -17.42 -18.27
CA ALA A 335 25.32 -18.59 -19.02
C ALA A 335 24.68 -19.61 -18.08
N SER A 336 23.73 -20.39 -18.58
CA SER A 336 23.19 -21.53 -17.83
C SER A 336 24.32 -22.49 -17.47
N ALA A 337 24.20 -23.14 -16.32
CA ALA A 337 25.15 -24.18 -15.93
C ALA A 337 25.17 -25.30 -17.00
N ASP A 338 26.35 -25.73 -17.38
CA ASP A 338 26.51 -26.85 -18.28
C ASP A 338 26.41 -28.16 -17.49
N VAL A 339 25.20 -28.61 -17.28
CA VAL A 339 24.86 -29.81 -16.51
C VAL A 339 23.95 -30.70 -17.33
N THR A 340 24.13 -32.02 -17.17
CA THR A 340 23.23 -33.01 -17.77
C THR A 340 21.86 -33.00 -17.11
N ALA A 341 20.84 -33.53 -17.80
CA ALA A 341 19.48 -33.61 -17.25
C ALA A 341 19.42 -34.37 -15.91
N ASP A 342 20.21 -35.39 -15.73
CA ASP A 342 20.26 -36.20 -14.50
C ASP A 342 20.94 -35.46 -13.36
N GLU A 343 22.02 -34.70 -13.64
CA GLU A 343 22.64 -33.81 -12.65
C GLU A 343 21.68 -32.68 -12.25
N ALA A 344 21.00 -32.05 -13.22
CA ALA A 344 19.99 -31.05 -12.94
C ALA A 344 18.83 -31.58 -12.07
N HIS A 345 18.40 -32.83 -12.36
CA HIS A 345 17.37 -33.51 -11.57
C HIS A 345 17.81 -33.71 -10.13
N THR A 346 19.07 -34.11 -9.94
CA THR A 346 19.70 -34.34 -8.63
C THR A 346 19.88 -33.01 -7.87
N LEU A 347 20.42 -31.99 -8.53
CA LEU A 347 20.62 -30.65 -7.96
C LEU A 347 19.31 -29.97 -7.54
N LEU A 348 18.24 -30.16 -8.32
CA LEU A 348 16.91 -29.66 -7.98
C LEU A 348 16.23 -30.46 -6.86
N GLY A 349 16.77 -31.63 -6.48
CA GLY A 349 16.19 -32.49 -5.45
C GLY A 349 14.76 -32.95 -5.78
N LEU A 350 14.43 -33.14 -7.08
CA LEU A 350 13.05 -33.34 -7.54
C LEU A 350 12.40 -34.59 -6.91
N ASP A 351 13.16 -35.61 -6.56
CA ASP A 351 12.60 -36.81 -5.91
C ASP A 351 12.15 -36.51 -4.48
N ALA A 352 12.95 -35.76 -3.72
CA ALA A 352 12.58 -35.33 -2.39
C ALA A 352 11.34 -34.36 -2.44
N LEU A 353 11.29 -33.47 -3.41
CA LEU A 353 10.14 -32.58 -3.61
C LEU A 353 8.86 -33.34 -3.99
N ARG A 354 8.98 -34.41 -4.80
CA ARG A 354 7.86 -35.32 -5.13
C ARG A 354 7.37 -36.09 -3.91
N GLU A 355 8.25 -36.53 -3.02
CA GLU A 355 7.88 -37.18 -1.77
C GLU A 355 7.13 -36.20 -0.82
N VAL A 356 7.65 -34.99 -0.64
CA VAL A 356 6.98 -33.96 0.13
C VAL A 356 5.60 -33.58 -0.48
N SER A 357 5.52 -33.50 -1.80
CA SER A 357 4.24 -33.26 -2.49
C SER A 357 3.27 -34.43 -2.32
N ARG A 358 3.75 -35.68 -2.40
CA ARG A 358 2.92 -36.88 -2.14
C ARG A 358 2.47 -36.95 -0.69
N ALA A 359 3.32 -36.61 0.27
CA ALA A 359 2.96 -36.51 1.68
C ALA A 359 1.92 -35.45 1.94
N ASN A 360 2.00 -34.29 1.24
CA ASN A 360 1.02 -33.20 1.32
C ASN A 360 -0.25 -33.44 0.48
N THR A 361 -0.17 -34.30 -0.56
CA THR A 361 -1.32 -34.70 -1.41
C THR A 361 -1.88 -36.08 -1.03
N ALA A 362 -1.24 -36.79 -0.11
CA ALA A 362 -1.93 -37.91 0.55
C ALA A 362 -3.27 -37.34 1.04
N PRO A 363 -4.43 -37.85 0.58
CA PRO A 363 -5.69 -37.29 0.99
C PRO A 363 -5.68 -37.30 2.50
N LEU A 364 -5.66 -36.07 3.09
CA LEU A 364 -6.10 -35.94 4.45
C LEU A 364 -7.33 -36.81 4.55
N PRO A 365 -7.45 -37.67 5.56
CA PRO A 365 -8.66 -38.46 5.73
C PRO A 365 -9.82 -37.48 5.96
N ALA A 366 -10.27 -36.87 4.85
CA ALA A 366 -11.31 -35.83 4.86
C ALA A 366 -12.62 -36.37 5.45
N ARG A 367 -12.80 -37.69 5.40
CA ARG A 367 -13.88 -38.40 6.07
C ARG A 367 -13.61 -38.71 7.55
N ALA A 368 -12.33 -38.90 7.95
CA ALA A 368 -12.01 -39.14 9.36
C ALA A 368 -12.13 -37.84 10.18
N GLY A 369 -11.70 -36.68 9.62
CA GLY A 369 -11.84 -35.39 10.30
C GLY A 369 -13.30 -34.92 10.46
N LEU A 370 -14.13 -35.11 9.44
CA LEU A 370 -15.57 -34.81 9.52
C LEU A 370 -16.28 -35.78 10.47
N ARG A 371 -15.99 -37.08 10.41
CA ARG A 371 -16.54 -38.06 11.36
C ARG A 371 -16.10 -37.76 12.79
N ALA A 372 -14.83 -37.44 13.03
CA ALA A 372 -14.33 -37.05 14.35
C ALA A 372 -14.96 -35.76 14.86
N LEU A 373 -15.26 -34.80 13.98
CA LEU A 373 -15.98 -33.57 14.33
C LEU A 373 -17.47 -33.88 14.62
N ASP A 374 -18.11 -34.70 13.80
CA ASP A 374 -19.51 -35.12 14.01
C ASP A 374 -19.63 -35.93 15.31
N GLU A 375 -18.72 -36.88 15.57
CA GLU A 375 -18.66 -37.64 16.83
C GLU A 375 -18.41 -36.73 18.02
N PHE A 376 -17.53 -35.72 17.90
CA PHE A 376 -17.29 -34.73 18.93
C PHE A 376 -18.54 -33.87 19.20
N MET A 377 -19.20 -33.40 18.14
CA MET A 377 -20.39 -32.53 18.26
C MET A 377 -21.62 -33.27 18.79
N LEU A 378 -21.71 -34.56 18.57
CA LEU A 378 -22.79 -35.43 19.07
C LEU A 378 -22.52 -35.95 20.51
N ASP A 379 -21.28 -35.79 21.03
CA ASP A 379 -20.93 -36.17 22.39
C ASP A 379 -21.61 -35.26 23.41
N GLN A 380 -22.29 -35.82 24.38
CA GLN A 380 -22.98 -35.05 25.42
C GLN A 380 -22.03 -34.12 26.21
N ARG A 381 -20.73 -34.44 26.25
CA ARG A 381 -19.68 -33.67 26.91
C ARG A 381 -19.18 -32.49 26.06
N ALA A 382 -19.57 -32.34 24.83
CA ALA A 382 -19.07 -31.30 23.91
C ALA A 382 -19.38 -29.90 24.41
N GLY A 383 -20.53 -29.71 25.04
CA GLY A 383 -20.91 -28.43 25.64
C GLY A 383 -19.95 -27.97 26.75
N ASP A 384 -19.63 -28.86 27.67
CA ASP A 384 -18.68 -28.56 28.76
C ASP A 384 -17.25 -28.48 28.24
N ALA A 385 -16.88 -29.27 27.24
CA ALA A 385 -15.59 -29.17 26.56
C ALA A 385 -15.38 -27.76 25.94
N ALA A 386 -16.38 -27.19 25.27
CA ALA A 386 -16.31 -25.85 24.72
C ALA A 386 -16.15 -24.77 25.81
N ARG A 387 -16.85 -24.93 26.95
CA ARG A 387 -16.72 -24.03 28.12
C ARG A 387 -15.31 -24.10 28.72
N ILE A 388 -14.77 -25.29 28.86
CA ILE A 388 -13.39 -25.53 29.34
C ILE A 388 -12.37 -24.86 28.43
N VAL A 389 -12.46 -25.02 27.10
CA VAL A 389 -11.55 -24.39 26.14
C VAL A 389 -11.62 -22.87 26.26
N THR A 390 -12.82 -22.32 26.44
CA THR A 390 -13.03 -20.86 26.64
C THR A 390 -12.37 -20.37 27.93
N ALA A 391 -12.49 -21.12 29.02
CA ALA A 391 -11.84 -20.79 30.30
C ALA A 391 -10.30 -20.87 30.20
N LEU A 392 -9.77 -21.94 29.59
CA LEU A 392 -8.33 -22.12 29.40
C LEU A 392 -7.70 -21.06 28.49
N ARG A 393 -8.44 -20.52 27.51
CA ARG A 393 -7.97 -19.41 26.67
C ARG A 393 -7.68 -18.14 27.48
N LYS A 394 -8.47 -17.86 28.52
CA LYS A 394 -8.31 -16.67 29.36
C LYS A 394 -7.07 -16.73 30.24
N ILE A 395 -6.58 -17.93 30.58
CA ILE A 395 -5.43 -18.13 31.46
C ILE A 395 -4.17 -18.58 30.72
N THR A 396 -4.25 -18.77 29.40
CA THR A 396 -3.09 -19.15 28.58
C THR A 396 -1.93 -18.15 28.78
N PRO A 397 -0.67 -18.59 28.96
CA PRO A 397 -0.14 -19.97 28.83
C PRO A 397 -0.23 -20.85 30.10
N ASN A 398 -0.85 -20.38 31.16
CA ASN A 398 -0.92 -21.06 32.45
C ASN A 398 -1.79 -22.33 32.38
N ALA A 399 -1.59 -23.21 33.34
CA ALA A 399 -2.42 -24.38 33.59
C ALA A 399 -3.32 -24.15 34.80
N THR A 400 -4.42 -24.88 34.84
CA THR A 400 -5.36 -24.88 35.99
C THR A 400 -5.73 -26.32 36.36
N THR A 401 -6.30 -26.53 37.51
CA THR A 401 -6.75 -27.85 37.97
C THR A 401 -8.18 -28.16 37.54
N ALA A 402 -8.53 -29.44 37.41
CA ALA A 402 -9.90 -29.85 37.10
C ALA A 402 -10.88 -29.33 38.15
N GLN A 403 -10.46 -29.27 39.44
CA GLN A 403 -11.26 -28.76 40.51
C GLN A 403 -11.55 -27.25 40.40
N GLU A 404 -10.55 -26.45 40.03
CA GLU A 404 -10.74 -25.00 39.75
C GLU A 404 -11.67 -24.77 38.57
N LEU A 405 -11.57 -25.61 37.53
CA LEU A 405 -12.49 -25.55 36.37
C LEU A 405 -13.92 -25.90 36.79
N ALA A 406 -14.12 -26.93 37.62
CA ALA A 406 -15.43 -27.31 38.15
C ALA A 406 -16.07 -26.16 38.93
N GLN A 407 -15.31 -25.52 39.79
CA GLN A 407 -15.77 -24.34 40.58
C GLN A 407 -16.08 -23.15 39.70
N HIS A 408 -15.17 -22.82 38.75
CA HIS A 408 -15.31 -21.63 37.91
C HIS A 408 -16.49 -21.77 36.93
N LEU A 409 -16.72 -22.97 36.38
CA LEU A 409 -17.77 -23.23 35.42
C LEU A 409 -19.09 -23.65 36.04
N ALA A 410 -19.12 -23.87 37.39
CA ALA A 410 -20.24 -24.41 38.15
C ALA A 410 -20.78 -25.71 37.53
N VAL A 411 -19.85 -26.64 37.22
CA VAL A 411 -20.13 -27.94 36.60
C VAL A 411 -19.61 -29.02 37.53
N ASP A 412 -20.29 -30.15 37.55
CA ASP A 412 -19.86 -31.30 38.34
C ASP A 412 -18.46 -31.78 37.98
N SER A 413 -17.72 -32.24 38.98
CA SER A 413 -16.32 -32.69 38.80
C SER A 413 -16.20 -33.86 37.86
N GLU A 414 -17.14 -34.79 37.85
CA GLU A 414 -17.14 -35.94 36.95
C GLU A 414 -17.37 -35.51 35.51
N ALA A 415 -18.27 -34.55 35.28
CA ALA A 415 -18.51 -33.95 33.94
C ALA A 415 -17.27 -33.20 33.41
N ILE A 416 -16.53 -32.47 34.28
CA ILE A 416 -15.26 -31.83 33.90
C ILE A 416 -14.21 -32.85 33.52
N HIS A 417 -14.06 -33.93 34.28
CA HIS A 417 -13.10 -35.00 33.91
C HIS A 417 -13.46 -35.67 32.60
N GLY A 418 -14.74 -35.96 32.37
CA GLY A 418 -15.21 -36.52 31.10
C GLY A 418 -14.98 -35.58 29.90
N ALA A 419 -15.20 -34.28 30.06
CA ALA A 419 -14.94 -33.29 29.02
C ALA A 419 -13.44 -33.08 28.76
N LEU A 420 -12.59 -33.14 29.80
CA LEU A 420 -11.14 -33.11 29.65
C LEU A 420 -10.60 -34.34 28.91
N ASP A 421 -11.18 -35.53 29.10
CA ASP A 421 -10.82 -36.73 28.34
C ASP A 421 -11.14 -36.56 26.86
N LEU A 422 -12.31 -36.02 26.53
CA LEU A 422 -12.70 -35.71 25.17
C LEU A 422 -11.74 -34.70 24.50
N LEU A 423 -11.37 -33.64 25.23
CA LEU A 423 -10.43 -32.62 24.74
C LEU A 423 -8.99 -33.15 24.62
N ALA A 424 -8.55 -34.01 25.52
CA ALA A 424 -7.25 -34.67 25.44
C ALA A 424 -7.18 -35.63 24.25
N ALA A 425 -8.21 -36.43 24.03
CA ALA A 425 -8.33 -37.35 22.87
C ALA A 425 -8.33 -36.54 21.53
N SER A 426 -8.90 -35.36 21.49
CA SER A 426 -8.85 -34.47 20.31
C SER A 426 -7.51 -33.72 20.15
N GLY A 427 -6.62 -33.81 21.12
CA GLY A 427 -5.35 -33.08 21.15
C GLY A 427 -5.49 -31.56 21.39
N ALA A 428 -6.65 -31.11 21.87
CA ALA A 428 -6.89 -29.68 22.16
C ALA A 428 -6.30 -29.25 23.48
N VAL A 429 -6.21 -30.15 24.46
CA VAL A 429 -5.75 -29.90 25.83
C VAL A 429 -4.70 -30.95 26.22
N ASP A 430 -3.61 -30.48 26.83
CA ASP A 430 -2.62 -31.33 27.51
C ASP A 430 -3.08 -31.50 28.94
N THR A 431 -3.16 -32.75 29.42
CA THR A 431 -3.53 -33.07 30.80
C THR A 431 -2.46 -33.86 31.51
N MET A 432 -2.23 -33.58 32.78
CA MET A 432 -1.30 -34.30 33.65
C MET A 432 -1.94 -34.64 34.98
N PRO A 433 -1.81 -35.84 35.51
CA PRO A 433 -2.24 -36.15 36.87
C PRO A 433 -1.37 -35.40 37.90
N ARG A 434 -2.01 -34.88 38.94
CA ARG A 434 -1.33 -34.24 40.07
C ARG A 434 -2.09 -34.55 41.35
N ASP A 435 -1.52 -35.36 42.21
CA ASP A 435 -2.16 -35.83 43.47
C ASP A 435 -3.57 -36.41 43.22
N GLU A 436 -4.58 -35.89 43.89
CA GLU A 436 -5.98 -36.30 43.71
C GLU A 436 -6.73 -35.54 42.62
N THR A 437 -6.01 -34.68 41.80
CA THR A 437 -6.63 -33.87 40.76
C THR A 437 -5.86 -33.97 39.44
N ARG A 438 -6.38 -33.34 38.41
CA ARG A 438 -5.80 -33.32 37.06
C ARG A 438 -5.53 -31.89 36.64
N ILE A 439 -4.30 -31.62 36.21
CA ILE A 439 -3.95 -30.31 35.64
C ILE A 439 -4.25 -30.32 34.16
N ALA A 440 -4.86 -29.25 33.65
CA ALA A 440 -5.20 -29.04 32.26
C ALA A 440 -4.65 -27.70 31.74
N ARG A 441 -4.15 -27.70 30.51
CA ARG A 441 -3.75 -26.52 29.75
C ARG A 441 -4.03 -26.72 28.27
N LEU A 442 -4.18 -25.62 27.51
CA LEU A 442 -4.27 -25.71 26.05
C LEU A 442 -3.00 -26.33 25.47
N SER A 443 -3.14 -27.25 24.51
CA SER A 443 -2.03 -27.86 23.82
C SER A 443 -1.20 -26.83 23.03
N ALA A 444 0.07 -27.13 22.76
CA ALA A 444 0.94 -26.24 21.99
C ALA A 444 0.36 -25.90 20.61
N ARG A 445 -0.33 -26.85 19.95
CA ARG A 445 -0.99 -26.65 18.65
C ARG A 445 -2.13 -25.62 18.71
N VAL A 446 -2.89 -25.61 19.78
CA VAL A 446 -4.01 -24.68 19.97
C VAL A 446 -3.50 -23.30 20.44
N ARG A 447 -2.45 -23.25 21.26
CA ARG A 447 -1.81 -22.01 21.72
C ARG A 447 -1.24 -21.19 20.56
N LEU A 448 -0.54 -21.81 19.60
CA LEU A 448 0.00 -21.14 18.43
C LEU A 448 -1.07 -20.49 17.55
N ARG A 449 -2.27 -21.04 17.49
CA ARG A 449 -3.40 -20.44 16.75
C ARG A 449 -4.13 -19.33 17.52
N VAL A 450 -4.01 -19.31 18.84
CA VAL A 450 -4.69 -18.32 19.71
C VAL A 450 -3.89 -17.01 19.83
N SER A 451 -2.56 -17.08 19.71
CA SER A 451 -1.69 -15.89 19.75
C SER A 451 -1.82 -14.99 18.54
N ASP A 452 -2.34 -15.50 17.41
CA ASP A 452 -2.49 -14.76 16.15
C ASP A 452 -3.86 -14.07 16.00
N THR A 453 -4.75 -14.22 16.96
CA THR A 453 -6.07 -13.55 16.92
C THR A 453 -6.07 -12.37 17.90
N PRO A 454 -6.18 -11.11 17.44
CA PRO A 454 -6.32 -9.99 18.36
C PRO A 454 -7.61 -10.17 19.18
N VAL A 455 -7.48 -10.13 20.49
CA VAL A 455 -8.63 -10.10 21.40
C VAL A 455 -9.33 -8.76 21.22
N VAL A 456 -10.38 -8.76 20.40
CA VAL A 456 -11.34 -7.65 20.39
C VAL A 456 -12.03 -7.69 21.76
N GLY A 457 -11.68 -6.74 22.61
CA GLY A 457 -12.32 -6.57 23.91
C GLY A 457 -13.80 -6.30 23.71
N LEU A 458 -14.64 -7.20 24.22
CA LEU A 458 -16.03 -6.90 24.52
C LEU A 458 -16.01 -6.16 25.88
N ALA A 459 -16.21 -4.84 25.81
CA ALA A 459 -16.64 -4.02 26.95
C ALA A 459 -18.14 -4.25 27.18
#